data_4f9b30f09501ab5836ae0a8758911583
#
_entry.id   4f9b30f09501ab5836ae0a8758911583
#
_cell.length_a   1.000
_cell.length_b   1.000
_cell.length_c   1.000
_cell.angle_alpha   90.00
_cell.angle_beta   90.00
_cell.angle_gamma   90.00
#
_symmetry.space_group_name_H-M   'P 1'
#
loop_
_entity.id
_entity.type
_entity.pdbx_description
1 polymer ?
#
loop_
_entity_poly.entity_id
_entity_poly.type
_entity_poly.pdbx_seq_one_letter_code
_entity_poly.pdbx_strand_id
1 'polypeptide(L)'
;MQIRNVQDILRTFVTIITDTGKTSSQMRQLAEESDVLFLESNYCPDLLKKGPYPVWLQKRILSEYGHLSNFDALEFVKSLGCEKCRKIYLCHISDKNNTPERVKEVFDSVPLKNIEYIICKRGIPVMGEE
;
A
#
# COMPACT_ATOMS: atom_id res chain seq x y z
N MET A 1 -16.58 0.22 1.65
CA MET A 1 -17.41 1.27 2.26
C MET A 1 -17.80 2.30 1.22
N GLN A 2 -18.97 2.81 1.30
CA GLN A 2 -19.46 3.82 0.38
C GLN A 2 -19.77 5.11 1.16
N ILE A 3 -19.20 6.22 0.71
CA ILE A 3 -19.40 7.51 1.36
C ILE A 3 -20.63 8.18 0.74
N ARG A 4 -21.64 8.45 1.53
CA ARG A 4 -22.93 8.97 1.07
C ARG A 4 -23.20 10.41 1.50
N ASN A 5 -22.58 10.85 2.59
CA ASN A 5 -22.82 12.19 3.12
C ASN A 5 -21.66 12.62 4.03
N VAL A 6 -21.77 13.84 4.56
CA VAL A 6 -20.73 14.44 5.41
C VAL A 6 -20.51 13.62 6.68
N GLN A 7 -21.56 13.05 7.24
CA GLN A 7 -21.41 12.26 8.47
C GLN A 7 -20.64 10.97 8.22
N ASP A 8 -20.80 10.35 7.07
CA ASP A 8 -20.00 9.18 6.70
C ASP A 8 -18.51 9.55 6.64
N ILE A 9 -18.21 10.71 6.07
CA ILE A 9 -16.83 11.21 6.02
C ILE A 9 -16.28 11.42 7.43
N LEU A 10 -17.05 12.05 8.30
CA LEU A 10 -16.61 12.35 9.67
C LEU A 10 -16.40 11.10 10.52
N ARG A 11 -17.07 9.99 10.18
CA ARG A 11 -16.94 8.72 10.90
C ARG A 11 -15.92 7.78 10.28
N THR A 12 -15.41 8.12 9.11
CA THR A 12 -14.45 7.27 8.43
C THR A 12 -13.09 7.40 9.07
N PHE A 13 -12.54 6.29 9.51
CA PHE A 13 -11.21 6.23 10.05
C PHE A 13 -10.25 5.75 8.95
N VAL A 14 -9.27 6.59 8.62
CA VAL A 14 -8.29 6.34 7.56
C VAL A 14 -6.91 6.22 8.17
N THR A 15 -6.17 5.18 7.76
CA THR A 15 -4.76 5.03 8.12
C THR A 15 -3.92 5.17 6.86
N ILE A 16 -2.82 5.91 6.96
CA ILE A 16 -1.87 6.12 5.86
C ILE A 16 -0.50 5.65 6.31
N ILE A 17 0.08 4.70 5.59
CA ILE A 17 1.40 4.15 5.87
C ILE A 17 2.27 4.32 4.64
N THR A 18 3.17 5.29 4.69
CA THR A 18 4.11 5.59 3.60
C THR A 18 5.47 5.97 4.17
N ASP A 19 6.50 5.90 3.33
CA ASP A 19 7.86 6.34 3.68
C ASP A 19 8.44 5.56 4.87
N THR A 20 8.18 4.27 4.91
CA THR A 20 8.78 3.37 5.88
C THR A 20 9.25 2.11 5.19
N GLY A 21 10.38 1.60 5.61
CA GLY A 21 10.94 0.35 5.07
C GLY A 21 10.53 -0.88 5.87
N LYS A 22 9.81 -0.70 6.97
CA LYS A 22 9.28 -1.81 7.75
C LYS A 22 7.97 -1.42 8.40
N THR A 23 7.19 -2.42 8.76
CA THR A 23 5.94 -2.23 9.48
C THR A 23 6.07 -2.64 10.94
N SER A 24 5.17 -2.14 11.77
CA SER A 24 5.17 -2.42 13.19
C SER A 24 3.82 -2.96 13.64
N SER A 25 3.78 -3.50 14.86
CA SER A 25 2.52 -3.96 15.44
C SER A 25 1.55 -2.81 15.66
N GLN A 26 2.07 -1.60 15.95
CA GLN A 26 1.22 -0.42 16.08
C GLN A 26 0.58 -0.03 14.76
N MET A 27 1.34 -0.07 13.68
CA MET A 27 0.81 0.18 12.34
C MET A 27 -0.27 -0.82 11.99
N ARG A 28 -0.05 -2.10 12.30
CA ARG A 28 -1.02 -3.14 12.04
C ARG A 28 -2.30 -2.91 12.84
N GLN A 29 -2.17 -2.56 14.11
CA GLN A 29 -3.33 -2.30 14.95
C GLN A 29 -4.16 -1.13 14.40
N LEU A 30 -3.51 -0.03 14.01
CA LEU A 30 -4.19 1.10 13.41
C LEU A 30 -4.89 0.72 12.12
N ALA A 31 -4.22 -0.06 11.28
CA ALA A 31 -4.82 -0.51 10.02
C ALA A 31 -6.05 -1.39 10.27
N GLU A 32 -5.98 -2.27 11.26
CA GLU A 32 -7.10 -3.15 11.60
C GLU A 32 -8.30 -2.39 12.13
N GLU A 33 -8.09 -1.24 12.74
CA GLU A 33 -9.16 -0.41 13.27
C GLU A 33 -9.73 0.57 12.23
N SER A 34 -9.09 0.72 11.10
CA SER A 34 -9.50 1.70 10.09
C SER A 34 -10.49 1.12 9.10
N ASP A 35 -11.28 2.02 8.50
CA ASP A 35 -12.19 1.67 7.42
C ASP A 35 -11.45 1.59 6.10
N VAL A 36 -10.45 2.44 5.92
CA VAL A 36 -9.68 2.56 4.69
C VAL A 36 -8.20 2.65 5.04
N LEU A 37 -7.38 1.95 4.29
CA LEU A 37 -5.92 1.97 4.44
C LEU A 37 -5.28 2.45 3.15
N PHE A 38 -4.42 3.46 3.24
CA PHE A 38 -3.50 3.83 2.19
C PHE A 38 -2.14 3.24 2.55
N LEU A 39 -1.66 2.34 1.72
CA LEU A 39 -0.43 1.60 1.99
C LEU A 39 0.54 1.76 0.85
N GLU A 40 1.79 2.07 1.18
CA GLU A 40 2.84 2.16 0.19
C GLU A 40 3.12 0.80 -0.44
N SER A 41 3.28 0.78 -1.76
CA SER A 41 3.79 -0.35 -2.51
C SER A 41 4.80 0.23 -3.49
N ASN A 42 5.99 0.58 -2.98
CA ASN A 42 6.88 1.50 -3.67
C ASN A 42 7.66 0.86 -4.79
N TYR A 43 8.25 -0.31 -4.57
CA TYR A 43 9.18 -0.86 -5.55
C TYR A 43 9.02 -2.36 -5.74
N CYS A 44 9.41 -2.79 -6.93
CA CYS A 44 9.62 -4.19 -7.26
C CYS A 44 11.12 -4.46 -7.06
N PRO A 45 11.51 -5.45 -6.23
CA PRO A 45 12.92 -5.70 -5.97
C PRO A 45 13.75 -5.93 -7.22
N ASP A 46 13.22 -6.64 -8.22
CA ASP A 46 13.95 -6.87 -9.48
C ASP A 46 14.16 -5.58 -10.24
N LEU A 47 13.15 -4.73 -10.33
CA LEU A 47 13.27 -3.47 -11.05
C LEU A 47 14.21 -2.51 -10.34
N LEU A 48 14.21 -2.51 -9.01
CA LEU A 48 15.14 -1.69 -8.23
C LEU A 48 16.57 -2.11 -8.50
N LYS A 49 16.83 -3.41 -8.47
CA LYS A 49 18.18 -3.96 -8.67
C LYS A 49 18.71 -3.65 -10.08
N LYS A 50 17.84 -3.73 -11.08
CA LYS A 50 18.22 -3.52 -12.48
C LYS A 50 18.10 -2.07 -12.93
N GLY A 51 17.52 -1.22 -12.10
CA GLY A 51 17.19 0.14 -12.46
C GLY A 51 18.37 1.11 -12.38
N PRO A 52 18.10 2.39 -12.61
CA PRO A 52 19.14 3.40 -12.76
C PRO A 52 19.74 3.89 -11.44
N TYR A 53 19.19 3.49 -10.30
CA TYR A 53 19.65 4.03 -9.02
C TYR A 53 21.01 3.45 -8.63
N PRO A 54 21.92 4.28 -8.09
CA PRO A 54 23.21 3.80 -7.61
C PRO A 54 23.03 2.88 -6.40
N VAL A 55 24.05 2.05 -6.15
CA VAL A 55 23.98 1.02 -5.10
C VAL A 55 23.65 1.62 -3.72
N TRP A 56 24.24 2.77 -3.37
CA TRP A 56 23.98 3.38 -2.06
C TRP A 56 22.51 3.78 -1.89
N LEU A 57 21.89 4.24 -2.97
CA LEU A 57 20.47 4.60 -2.93
C LEU A 57 19.59 3.36 -2.86
N GLN A 58 19.96 2.31 -3.60
CA GLN A 58 19.25 1.04 -3.50
C GLN A 58 19.26 0.49 -2.07
N LYS A 59 20.43 0.55 -1.43
CA LYS A 59 20.57 0.10 -0.03
C LYS A 59 19.71 0.90 0.91
N ARG A 60 19.60 2.22 0.69
CA ARG A 60 18.75 3.08 1.52
C ARG A 60 17.29 2.70 1.36
N ILE A 61 16.85 2.47 0.13
CA ILE A 61 15.47 2.08 -0.16
C ILE A 61 15.12 0.75 0.52
N LEU A 62 16.06 -0.19 0.50
CA LEU A 62 15.87 -1.51 1.12
C LEU A 62 15.92 -1.49 2.64
N SER A 63 16.40 -0.40 3.24
CA SER A 63 16.54 -0.30 4.70
C SER A 63 15.21 -0.02 5.38
N GLU A 64 15.20 -0.14 6.71
CA GLU A 64 14.00 0.18 7.50
C GLU A 64 13.60 1.65 7.41
N TYR A 65 14.50 2.52 6.96
CA TYR A 65 14.23 3.95 6.74
C TYR A 65 13.89 4.27 5.29
N GLY A 66 13.70 3.25 4.46
CA GLY A 66 13.42 3.43 3.05
C GLY A 66 11.94 3.31 2.72
N HIS A 67 11.61 2.29 1.97
CA HIS A 67 10.25 2.10 1.45
C HIS A 67 9.85 0.63 1.54
N LEU A 68 8.55 0.37 1.47
CA LEU A 68 8.04 -1.00 1.39
C LEU A 68 8.06 -1.48 -0.05
N SER A 69 8.52 -2.70 -0.26
CA SER A 69 8.37 -3.35 -1.55
C SER A 69 6.93 -3.81 -1.78
N ASN A 70 6.61 -4.21 -3.01
CA ASN A 70 5.32 -4.81 -3.30
C ASN A 70 5.05 -6.04 -2.43
N PHE A 71 6.07 -6.83 -2.17
CA PHE A 71 5.94 -8.04 -1.35
C PHE A 71 5.75 -7.70 0.13
N ASP A 72 6.47 -6.70 0.64
CA ASP A 72 6.29 -6.24 2.02
C ASP A 72 4.87 -5.71 2.24
N ALA A 73 4.36 -4.96 1.26
CA ALA A 73 3.00 -4.45 1.31
C ALA A 73 1.98 -5.59 1.34
N LEU A 74 2.16 -6.59 0.49
CA LEU A 74 1.27 -7.75 0.47
C LEU A 74 1.31 -8.51 1.80
N GLU A 75 2.51 -8.74 2.34
CA GLU A 75 2.65 -9.45 3.62
C GLU A 75 1.97 -8.69 4.74
N PHE A 76 2.07 -7.36 4.74
CA PHE A 76 1.36 -6.56 5.73
C PHE A 76 -0.15 -6.75 5.63
N VAL A 77 -0.69 -6.68 4.41
CA VAL A 77 -2.13 -6.87 4.19
C VAL A 77 -2.56 -8.26 4.61
N LYS A 78 -1.77 -9.29 4.30
CA LYS A 78 -2.08 -10.65 4.72
C LYS A 78 -2.09 -10.81 6.23
N SER A 79 -1.33 -10.00 6.95
CA SER A 79 -1.25 -10.06 8.41
C SER A 79 -2.44 -9.41 9.11
N LEU A 80 -3.25 -8.64 8.38
CA LEU A 80 -4.37 -7.94 8.98
C LEU A 80 -5.50 -8.92 9.33
N GLY A 81 -5.82 -8.99 10.61
CA GLY A 81 -6.94 -9.80 11.09
C GLY A 81 -8.21 -8.98 11.19
N CYS A 82 -8.45 -8.11 10.21
CA CYS A 82 -9.53 -7.16 10.35
C CYS A 82 -10.78 -7.56 9.59
N GLU A 83 -11.92 -7.31 10.22
CA GLU A 83 -13.21 -7.39 9.57
C GLU A 83 -13.70 -6.03 9.12
N LYS A 84 -13.03 -4.96 9.55
CA LYS A 84 -13.44 -3.59 9.33
C LYS A 84 -12.73 -2.97 8.12
N CYS A 85 -11.42 -3.13 8.01
CA CYS A 85 -10.66 -2.56 6.91
C CYS A 85 -10.84 -3.41 5.66
N ARG A 86 -11.68 -2.94 4.75
CA ARG A 86 -12.04 -3.70 3.55
C ARG A 86 -11.53 -3.07 2.26
N LYS A 87 -11.02 -1.85 2.34
CA LYS A 87 -10.58 -1.12 1.17
C LYS A 87 -9.15 -0.62 1.39
N ILE A 88 -8.27 -1.00 0.49
CA ILE A 88 -6.85 -0.66 0.56
C ILE A 88 -6.45 0.03 -0.72
N TYR A 89 -5.88 1.23 -0.59
CA TYR A 89 -5.30 1.96 -1.69
C TYR A 89 -3.80 1.75 -1.67
N LEU A 90 -3.26 1.16 -2.73
CA LEU A 90 -1.83 0.95 -2.90
C LEU A 90 -1.25 2.18 -3.59
N CYS A 91 -0.39 2.88 -2.90
CA CYS A 91 0.07 4.20 -3.31
C CYS A 91 1.59 4.35 -3.22
N HIS A 92 2.07 5.55 -3.53
CA HIS A 92 3.50 5.89 -3.48
C HIS A 92 4.33 4.92 -4.33
N ILE A 93 3.83 4.60 -5.51
CA ILE A 93 4.45 3.65 -6.43
C ILE A 93 5.54 4.37 -7.21
N SER A 94 6.77 3.86 -7.12
CA SER A 94 7.91 4.44 -7.83
C SER A 94 7.72 4.31 -9.35
N ASP A 95 7.96 5.38 -10.09
CA ASP A 95 7.92 5.32 -11.55
C ASP A 95 9.21 4.75 -12.16
N LYS A 96 10.30 4.71 -11.39
CA LYS A 96 11.58 4.16 -11.83
C LYS A 96 11.76 2.69 -11.46
N ASN A 97 11.24 2.30 -10.29
CA ASN A 97 11.52 0.99 -9.71
C ASN A 97 10.27 0.12 -9.58
N ASN A 98 9.18 0.52 -10.21
CA ASN A 98 7.92 -0.22 -10.14
C ASN A 98 7.04 0.08 -11.33
N THR A 99 5.95 -0.66 -11.44
CA THR A 99 4.85 -0.37 -12.36
C THR A 99 3.54 -0.79 -11.70
N PRO A 100 2.41 -0.17 -12.05
CA PRO A 100 1.11 -0.63 -11.57
C PRO A 100 0.86 -2.11 -11.88
N GLU A 101 1.33 -2.59 -13.03
CA GLU A 101 1.18 -3.96 -13.45
C GLU A 101 1.91 -4.93 -12.53
N ARG A 102 3.10 -4.55 -12.05
CA ARG A 102 3.85 -5.36 -11.08
C ARG A 102 3.14 -5.41 -9.74
N VAL A 103 2.59 -4.29 -9.29
CA VAL A 103 1.81 -4.25 -8.05
C VAL A 103 0.61 -5.19 -8.16
N LYS A 104 -0.12 -5.10 -9.26
CA LYS A 104 -1.28 -5.95 -9.50
C LYS A 104 -0.90 -7.42 -9.51
N GLU A 105 0.18 -7.77 -10.19
CA GLU A 105 0.68 -9.14 -10.28
C GLU A 105 0.94 -9.72 -8.89
N VAL A 106 1.59 -8.94 -8.02
CA VAL A 106 1.89 -9.39 -6.67
C VAL A 106 0.61 -9.57 -5.86
N PHE A 107 -0.30 -8.58 -5.90
CA PHE A 107 -1.51 -8.64 -5.08
C PHE A 107 -2.53 -9.67 -5.60
N ASP A 108 -2.50 -9.99 -6.88
CA ASP A 108 -3.36 -11.03 -7.45
C ASP A 108 -2.81 -12.44 -7.23
N SER A 109 -1.57 -12.57 -6.73
CA SER A 109 -0.93 -13.87 -6.55
C SER A 109 -1.55 -14.70 -5.42
N VAL A 110 -2.29 -14.07 -4.51
CA VAL A 110 -2.98 -14.76 -3.42
C VAL A 110 -4.40 -14.21 -3.28
N PRO A 111 -5.36 -15.04 -2.86
CA PRO A 111 -6.70 -14.54 -2.58
C PRO A 111 -6.71 -13.73 -1.29
N LEU A 112 -7.33 -12.56 -1.32
CA LEU A 112 -7.52 -11.70 -0.16
C LEU A 112 -9.02 -11.67 0.16
N LYS A 113 -9.42 -12.32 1.23
CA LYS A 113 -10.82 -12.39 1.61
C LYS A 113 -11.32 -11.05 2.13
N ASN A 114 -12.45 -10.60 1.58
CA ASN A 114 -13.15 -9.40 2.06
C ASN A 114 -12.32 -8.13 1.97
N ILE A 115 -11.27 -8.12 1.17
CA ILE A 115 -10.42 -6.95 0.98
C ILE A 115 -10.41 -6.61 -0.50
N GLU A 116 -10.74 -5.35 -0.79
CA GLU A 116 -10.62 -4.79 -2.12
C GLU A 116 -9.39 -3.90 -2.14
N TYR A 117 -8.51 -4.07 -3.13
CA TYR A 117 -7.38 -3.17 -3.29
C TYR A 117 -7.53 -2.35 -4.57
N ILE A 118 -7.02 -1.13 -4.51
CA ILE A 118 -7.07 -0.17 -5.62
C ILE A 118 -5.66 0.37 -5.81
N ILE A 119 -5.16 0.33 -7.04
CA ILE A 119 -3.83 0.82 -7.36
C ILE A 119 -3.94 2.30 -7.75
N CYS A 120 -3.25 3.16 -7.01
CA CYS A 120 -3.21 4.59 -7.29
C CYS A 120 -2.12 4.87 -8.31
N LYS A 121 -2.52 5.21 -9.53
CA LYS A 121 -1.57 5.52 -10.59
C LYS A 121 -1.15 6.97 -10.50
N ARG A 122 0.14 7.21 -10.76
CA ARG A 122 0.70 8.55 -10.71
C ARG A 122 0.00 9.48 -11.71
N GLY A 123 -0.35 10.68 -11.25
CA GLY A 123 -0.97 11.68 -12.11
C GLY A 123 -2.41 11.42 -12.50
N ILE A 124 -2.98 10.32 -12.01
CA ILE A 124 -4.37 9.98 -12.29
C ILE A 124 -5.13 10.03 -10.96
N PRO A 125 -6.11 10.94 -10.82
CA PRO A 125 -6.92 10.99 -9.62
C PRO A 125 -7.67 9.68 -9.40
N VAL A 126 -7.71 9.22 -8.16
CA VAL A 126 -8.52 8.07 -7.78
C VAL A 126 -9.82 8.62 -7.19
N MET A 127 -10.90 8.39 -7.90
CA MET A 127 -12.21 8.80 -7.42
C MET A 127 -12.63 7.92 -6.26
N GLY A 128 -13.22 8.53 -5.26
CA GLY A 128 -13.83 7.77 -4.18
C GLY A 128 -14.89 6.84 -4.73
N GLU A 129 -15.20 5.79 -3.97
CA GLU A 129 -16.24 4.85 -4.37
C GLU A 129 -17.60 5.53 -4.35
N GLU A 130 -18.26 5.47 -5.45
CA GLU A 130 -19.59 6.06 -5.59
C GLU A 130 -20.70 5.02 -5.59
#